data_b5dc30c589d2af300b7008f64ccfd12d
#
_entry.id   b5dc30c589d2af300b7008f64ccfd12d
#
_cell.length_a   1.000
_cell.length_b   1.000
_cell.length_c   1.000
_cell.angle_alpha   90.00
_cell.angle_beta   90.00
_cell.angle_gamma   90.00
#
_symmetry.space_group_name_H-M   'P 1'
#
loop_
_entity.id
_entity.type
_entity.pdbx_description
1 polymer ?
#
loop_
_entity_poly.entity_id
_entity_poly.type
_entity_poly.pdbx_seq_one_letter_code
_entity_poly.pdbx_strand_id
1 'polypeptide(L)'
;EVWGGLVGYVLTHVGPDALPSDLVRPGRVDEGSAYLSKCYVDEAWRGSGVADALIERAVADARDMGHEAVVVGTNRGNKNAQAFYKRHGFRKRSTRTFDVGGVTNYDVVMVRDLTA
;
A
#
# COMPACT_ATOMS: atom_id res chain seq x y z
N GLU A 1 14.61 13.02 2.70
CA GLU A 1 14.37 14.43 2.44
C GLU A 1 15.56 15.07 1.75
N VAL A 2 15.30 15.89 0.78
CA VAL A 2 16.33 16.56 -0.01
C VAL A 2 16.16 18.07 0.11
N TRP A 3 17.24 18.82 -0.04
CA TRP A 3 17.22 20.28 -0.04
C TRP A 3 16.20 20.81 -1.02
N GLY A 4 15.29 21.64 -0.51
CA GLY A 4 14.27 22.29 -1.32
C GLY A 4 13.12 21.41 -1.73
N GLY A 5 13.01 20.20 -1.23
CA GLY A 5 11.88 19.36 -1.59
C GLY A 5 11.86 17.98 -0.97
N LEU A 6 10.72 17.34 -1.14
CA LEU A 6 10.48 15.99 -0.71
C LEU A 6 10.77 15.04 -1.87
N VAL A 7 11.72 14.13 -1.70
CA VAL A 7 12.07 13.13 -2.72
C VAL A 7 10.95 12.11 -2.88
N GLY A 8 10.40 11.69 -1.77
CA GLY A 8 9.30 10.73 -1.77
C GLY A 8 8.81 10.48 -0.35
N TYR A 9 7.65 9.83 -0.25
CA TYR A 9 7.11 9.42 1.05
C TYR A 9 6.18 8.23 0.88
N VAL A 10 5.99 7.52 1.99
CA VAL A 10 4.98 6.50 2.13
C VAL A 10 4.13 6.84 3.34
N LEU A 11 2.83 6.68 3.22
CA LEU A 11 1.90 6.88 4.32
C LEU A 11 1.28 5.54 4.69
N THR A 12 1.62 5.07 5.87
CA THR A 12 1.17 3.77 6.37
C THR A 12 0.38 3.96 7.65
N HIS A 13 -0.79 3.35 7.71
CA HIS A 13 -1.62 3.33 8.92
C HIS A 13 -1.32 2.06 9.68
N VAL A 14 -1.00 2.20 10.95
CA VAL A 14 -0.69 1.07 11.84
C VAL A 14 -1.57 1.12 13.08
N GLY A 15 -1.64 0.02 13.81
CA GLY A 15 -2.45 -0.07 15.01
C GLY A 15 -3.77 -0.81 14.78
N PRO A 16 -4.65 -0.87 15.83
CA PRO A 16 -5.86 -1.70 15.78
C PRO A 16 -6.86 -1.30 14.70
N ASP A 17 -6.93 -0.02 14.33
CA ASP A 17 -7.91 0.51 13.39
C ASP A 17 -7.24 1.02 12.10
N ALA A 18 -6.16 0.35 11.69
CA ALA A 18 -5.38 0.79 10.53
C ALA A 18 -6.14 0.68 9.21
N LEU A 19 -6.98 -0.34 9.06
CA LEU A 19 -7.67 -0.61 7.80
C LEU A 19 -8.95 0.23 7.63
N PRO A 20 -9.21 0.69 6.40
CA PRO A 20 -10.52 1.25 6.08
C PRO A 20 -11.62 0.21 6.35
N SER A 21 -12.76 0.66 6.87
CA SER A 21 -13.85 -0.23 7.27
C SER A 21 -14.36 -1.14 6.15
N ASP A 22 -14.32 -0.69 4.91
CA ASP A 22 -14.76 -1.49 3.76
C ASP A 22 -13.82 -2.66 3.44
N LEU A 23 -12.58 -2.63 3.93
CA LEU A 23 -11.61 -3.70 3.73
C LEU A 23 -11.66 -4.76 4.83
N VAL A 24 -12.31 -4.48 5.95
CA VAL A 24 -12.39 -5.38 7.11
C VAL A 24 -13.47 -6.45 6.95
N ARG A 25 -14.24 -6.40 5.88
CA ARG A 25 -15.32 -7.36 5.65
C ARG A 25 -14.79 -8.78 5.56
N PRO A 26 -15.57 -9.77 6.04
CA PRO A 26 -15.17 -11.18 5.98
C PRO A 26 -14.69 -11.60 4.59
N GLY A 27 -13.58 -12.31 4.56
CA GLY A 27 -13.02 -12.85 3.33
C GLY A 27 -12.19 -11.91 2.50
N ARG A 28 -12.03 -10.64 2.92
CA ARG A 28 -11.20 -9.68 2.19
C ARG A 28 -9.77 -9.63 2.68
N VAL A 29 -9.55 -9.12 3.89
CA VAL A 29 -8.22 -9.01 4.50
C VAL A 29 -8.32 -9.19 6.00
N ASP A 30 -7.21 -9.51 6.63
CA ASP A 30 -7.14 -9.66 8.08
C ASP A 30 -7.20 -8.32 8.78
N GLU A 31 -7.99 -8.23 9.87
CA GLU A 31 -8.14 -7.02 10.65
C GLU A 31 -6.83 -6.53 11.28
N GLY A 32 -5.88 -7.43 11.51
CA GLY A 32 -4.58 -7.10 12.07
C GLY A 32 -3.56 -6.56 11.08
N SER A 33 -3.97 -6.25 9.86
CA SER A 33 -3.07 -5.76 8.82
C SER A 33 -2.81 -4.27 8.94
N ALA A 34 -1.61 -3.84 8.56
CA ALA A 34 -1.32 -2.44 8.32
C ALA A 34 -1.86 -2.03 6.96
N TYR A 35 -2.14 -0.74 6.79
CA TYR A 35 -2.68 -0.22 5.54
C TYR A 35 -1.75 0.85 4.95
N LEU A 36 -1.26 0.60 3.75
CA LEU A 36 -0.45 1.57 3.01
C LEU A 36 -1.40 2.37 2.12
N SER A 37 -1.61 3.63 2.48
CA SER A 37 -2.57 4.48 1.77
C SER A 37 -1.96 5.25 0.62
N LYS A 38 -0.68 5.60 0.72
CA LYS A 38 0.01 6.36 -0.33
C LYS A 38 1.47 5.99 -0.37
N CYS A 39 2.00 5.93 -1.60
CA CYS A 39 3.42 5.84 -1.85
C CYS A 39 3.74 6.80 -2.99
N TYR A 40 4.53 7.81 -2.72
CA TYR A 40 4.87 8.85 -3.68
C TYR A 40 6.37 9.01 -3.79
N VAL A 41 6.86 9.10 -5.01
CA VAL A 41 8.26 9.45 -5.30
C VAL A 41 8.26 10.56 -6.33
N ASP A 42 9.02 11.61 -6.04
CA ASP A 42 9.19 12.72 -6.98
C ASP A 42 9.67 12.20 -8.33
N GLU A 43 9.13 12.77 -9.40
CA GLU A 43 9.42 12.31 -10.76
C GLU A 43 10.93 12.27 -11.06
N ALA A 44 11.68 13.23 -10.58
CA ALA A 44 13.12 13.30 -10.78
C ALA A 44 13.87 12.12 -10.13
N TRP A 45 13.26 11.44 -9.17
CA TRP A 45 13.87 10.35 -8.42
C TRP A 45 13.29 8.98 -8.75
N ARG A 46 12.36 8.90 -9.69
CA ARG A 46 11.80 7.62 -10.12
C ARG A 46 12.88 6.81 -10.82
N GLY A 47 12.91 5.51 -10.51
CA GLY A 47 13.94 4.63 -11.05
C GLY A 47 15.26 4.67 -10.27
N SER A 48 15.35 5.48 -9.21
CA SER A 48 16.57 5.61 -8.40
C SER A 48 16.65 4.62 -7.25
N GLY A 49 15.60 3.83 -7.00
CA GLY A 49 15.52 2.93 -5.84
C GLY A 49 14.87 3.54 -4.61
N VAL A 50 14.45 4.79 -4.67
CA VAL A 50 13.80 5.46 -3.54
C VAL A 50 12.47 4.80 -3.19
N ALA A 51 11.65 4.48 -4.19
CA ALA A 51 10.38 3.80 -3.96
C ALA A 51 10.58 2.43 -3.32
N ASP A 52 11.58 1.68 -3.78
CA ASP A 52 11.92 0.37 -3.22
C ASP A 52 12.31 0.50 -1.74
N ALA A 53 13.14 1.49 -1.40
CA ALA A 53 13.56 1.73 -0.03
C ALA A 53 12.36 2.11 0.86
N LEU A 54 11.47 2.97 0.36
CA LEU A 54 10.29 3.40 1.12
C LEU A 54 9.34 2.24 1.42
N ILE A 55 9.05 1.40 0.43
CA ILE A 55 8.13 0.27 0.64
C ILE A 55 8.73 -0.77 1.58
N GLU A 56 10.04 -1.04 1.48
CA GLU A 56 10.69 -2.00 2.38
C GLU A 56 10.75 -1.46 3.81
N ARG A 57 10.93 -0.15 3.99
CA ARG A 57 10.88 0.46 5.31
C ARG A 57 9.48 0.38 5.90
N ALA A 58 8.44 0.66 5.10
CA ALA A 58 7.05 0.54 5.56
C ALA A 58 6.73 -0.88 6.00
N VAL A 59 7.19 -1.87 5.26
CA VAL A 59 7.00 -3.28 5.60
C VAL A 59 7.74 -3.63 6.89
N ALA A 60 8.98 -3.17 7.04
CA ALA A 60 9.76 -3.41 8.27
C ALA A 60 9.09 -2.79 9.49
N ASP A 61 8.59 -1.56 9.37
CA ASP A 61 7.90 -0.88 10.46
C ASP A 61 6.61 -1.60 10.84
N ALA A 62 5.85 -2.07 9.86
CA ALA A 62 4.62 -2.83 10.12
C ALA A 62 4.94 -4.14 10.85
N ARG A 63 6.00 -4.83 10.44
CA ARG A 63 6.44 -6.05 11.11
C ARG A 63 6.86 -5.78 12.55
N ASP A 64 7.61 -4.70 12.78
CA ASP A 64 8.05 -4.32 14.13
C ASP A 64 6.88 -3.95 15.02
N MET A 65 5.80 -3.43 14.46
CA MET A 65 4.57 -3.12 15.18
C MET A 65 3.69 -4.35 15.45
N GLY A 66 4.09 -5.52 14.98
CA GLY A 66 3.36 -6.76 15.21
C GLY A 66 2.24 -7.04 14.22
N HIS A 67 2.19 -6.32 13.10
CA HIS A 67 1.20 -6.60 12.06
C HIS A 67 1.53 -7.88 11.31
N GLU A 68 0.50 -8.61 10.90
CA GLU A 68 0.66 -9.87 10.18
C GLU A 68 0.74 -9.68 8.66
N ALA A 69 0.32 -8.53 8.17
CA ALA A 69 0.33 -8.22 6.74
C ALA A 69 0.29 -6.72 6.50
N VAL A 70 0.63 -6.32 5.30
CA VAL A 70 0.45 -4.95 4.80
C VAL A 70 -0.50 -5.00 3.61
N VAL A 71 -1.51 -4.13 3.62
CA VAL A 71 -2.53 -4.06 2.59
C VAL A 71 -2.39 -2.74 1.82
N VAL A 72 -2.52 -2.80 0.51
CA VAL A 72 -2.55 -1.62 -0.36
C VAL A 72 -3.66 -1.75 -1.37
N GLY A 73 -4.32 -0.62 -1.68
CA GLY A 73 -5.27 -0.54 -2.78
C GLY A 73 -4.67 0.32 -3.90
N THR A 74 -4.76 -0.15 -5.11
CA THR A 74 -4.30 0.63 -6.26
C THR A 74 -5.29 0.51 -7.41
N ASN A 75 -5.40 1.59 -8.21
CA ASN A 75 -6.34 1.62 -9.31
C ASN A 75 -6.08 0.46 -10.28
N ARG A 76 -7.17 -0.18 -10.72
CA ARG A 76 -7.14 -1.31 -11.66
C ARG A 76 -6.35 -1.01 -12.91
N GLY A 77 -6.39 0.23 -13.39
CA GLY A 77 -5.68 0.66 -14.58
C GLY A 77 -4.20 0.95 -14.37
N ASN A 78 -3.75 1.04 -13.12
CA ASN A 78 -2.37 1.38 -12.81
C ASN A 78 -1.49 0.13 -12.80
N LYS A 79 -1.12 -0.33 -13.98
CA LYS A 79 -0.34 -1.57 -14.13
C LYS A 79 1.09 -1.43 -13.60
N ASN A 80 1.66 -0.24 -13.68
CA ASN A 80 3.01 0.00 -13.16
C ASN A 80 3.04 -0.13 -11.63
N ALA A 81 2.05 0.43 -10.94
CA ALA A 81 1.95 0.31 -9.50
C ALA A 81 1.72 -1.14 -9.07
N GLN A 82 0.84 -1.86 -9.77
CA GLN A 82 0.60 -3.27 -9.48
C GLN A 82 1.87 -4.10 -9.64
N ALA A 83 2.65 -3.87 -10.70
CA ALA A 83 3.90 -4.56 -10.93
C ALA A 83 4.93 -4.23 -9.84
N PHE A 84 4.98 -2.97 -9.41
CA PHE A 84 5.86 -2.53 -8.33
C PHE A 84 5.54 -3.27 -7.03
N TYR A 85 4.26 -3.28 -6.61
CA TYR A 85 3.87 -3.97 -5.38
C TYR A 85 4.10 -5.47 -5.49
N LYS A 86 3.82 -6.06 -6.65
CA LYS A 86 4.05 -7.48 -6.87
C LYS A 86 5.54 -7.83 -6.73
N ARG A 87 6.42 -6.98 -7.22
CA ARG A 87 7.87 -7.16 -7.09
C ARG A 87 8.29 -7.18 -5.61
N HIS A 88 7.55 -6.46 -4.76
CA HIS A 88 7.81 -6.40 -3.33
C HIS A 88 6.99 -7.41 -2.51
N GLY A 89 6.51 -8.45 -3.14
CA GLY A 89 5.85 -9.56 -2.44
C GLY A 89 4.36 -9.39 -2.18
N PHE A 90 3.76 -8.33 -2.69
CA PHE A 90 2.32 -8.15 -2.58
C PHE A 90 1.61 -9.03 -3.61
N ARG A 91 0.46 -9.56 -3.23
CA ARG A 91 -0.37 -10.39 -4.11
C ARG A 91 -1.80 -9.88 -4.11
N LYS A 92 -2.44 -9.95 -5.27
CA LYS A 92 -3.86 -9.58 -5.37
C LYS A 92 -4.69 -10.49 -4.46
N ARG A 93 -5.51 -9.87 -3.62
CA ARG A 93 -6.39 -10.59 -2.71
C ARG A 93 -7.86 -10.37 -3.06
N SER A 94 -8.23 -9.15 -3.39
CA SER A 94 -9.60 -8.82 -3.73
C SER A 94 -9.66 -7.53 -4.56
N THR A 95 -10.87 -7.05 -4.78
CA THR A 95 -11.12 -5.78 -5.44
C THR A 95 -12.06 -4.96 -4.59
N ARG A 96 -12.07 -3.65 -4.79
CA ARG A 96 -13.05 -2.79 -4.16
C ARG A 96 -13.48 -1.71 -5.14
N THR A 97 -14.69 -1.19 -4.96
CA THR A 97 -15.20 -0.08 -5.73
C THR A 97 -15.59 1.05 -4.80
N PHE A 98 -15.42 2.28 -5.25
CA PHE A 98 -15.85 3.45 -4.50
C PHE A 98 -16.12 4.60 -5.48
N ASP A 99 -17.02 5.50 -5.07
CA ASP A 99 -17.39 6.64 -5.89
C ASP A 99 -16.68 7.88 -5.42
N VAL A 100 -16.14 8.64 -6.37
CA VAL A 100 -15.56 9.96 -6.13
C VAL A 100 -16.18 10.93 -7.13
N GLY A 101 -16.94 11.89 -6.62
CA GLY A 101 -17.58 12.89 -7.46
C GLY A 101 -18.51 12.32 -8.53
N GLY A 102 -19.20 11.22 -8.22
CA GLY A 102 -20.11 10.54 -9.15
C GLY A 102 -19.43 9.59 -10.12
N VAL A 103 -18.11 9.41 -10.00
CA VAL A 103 -17.34 8.47 -10.84
C VAL A 103 -16.99 7.25 -10.02
N THR A 104 -17.32 6.06 -10.54
CA THR A 104 -16.98 4.80 -9.89
C THR A 104 -15.52 4.45 -10.17
N ASN A 105 -14.78 4.20 -9.10
CA ASN A 105 -13.39 3.79 -9.17
C ASN A 105 -13.25 2.31 -8.81
N TYR A 106 -12.36 1.63 -9.51
CA TYR A 106 -12.11 0.20 -9.32
C TYR A 106 -10.67 0.00 -8.87
N ASP A 107 -10.50 -0.53 -7.65
CA ASP A 107 -9.17 -0.82 -7.10
C ASP A 107 -8.91 -2.32 -7.03
N VAL A 108 -7.65 -2.66 -7.22
CA VAL A 108 -7.11 -3.97 -6.88
C VAL A 108 -6.57 -3.87 -5.46
N VAL A 109 -6.97 -4.79 -4.59
CA VAL A 109 -6.47 -4.86 -3.22
C VAL A 109 -5.38 -5.92 -3.19
N MET A 110 -4.18 -5.51 -2.79
CA MET A 110 -3.01 -6.37 -2.74
C MET A 110 -2.51 -6.49 -1.30
N VAL A 111 -1.98 -7.65 -0.96
CA VAL A 111 -1.55 -7.96 0.40
C VAL A 111 -0.17 -8.58 0.37
N ARG A 112 0.72 -8.10 1.24
CA ARG A 112 1.98 -8.75 1.56
C ARG A 112 1.86 -9.39 2.93
N ASP A 113 1.98 -10.71 2.98
CA ASP A 113 1.96 -11.48 4.22
C ASP A 113 3.32 -11.35 4.91
N LEU A 114 3.31 -11.03 6.19
CA LEU A 114 4.52 -10.85 6.99
C LEU A 114 4.84 -12.06 7.87
N THR A 115 3.94 -13.03 7.91
CA THR A 115 4.09 -14.20 8.80
C THR A 115 4.77 -15.40 8.14
N ALA A 116 4.95 -15.33 6.85
CA ALA A 116 5.53 -16.45 6.08
C ALA A 116 7.03 -16.56 6.26
#